data_97d1a6ab8b164b08e7c26b07edee1dd1
#
_entry.id   97d1a6ab8b164b08e7c26b07edee1dd1
#
_cell.length_a   1.000
_cell.length_b   1.000
_cell.length_c   1.000
_cell.angle_alpha   90.00
_cell.angle_beta   90.00
_cell.angle_gamma   90.00
#
_symmetry.space_group_name_H-M   'P 1'
#
loop_
_entity.id
_entity.type
_entity.pdbx_description
1 polymer ?
#
loop_
_entity_poly.entity_id
_entity_poly.type
_entity_poly.pdbx_seq_one_letter_code
_entity_poly.pdbx_strand_id
1 'polypeptide(L)'
;MAFDRVGVVGLGTMGAGIAEVFARAGIRVIGVEADAEALARGRGHLERSTGRAVDRGKLTAVEREEILGRVTLTTSRGDLREADLVVEAIPEVLEYKLALFGELDRICKPSAVLATNTSSLPVTALAAATGRASQVVGLHFFNPAPVMRLVEVVGTVVTAPTVLSDIGDLSANLGKRAIVVGDRAGFVVNRLLLPYLNHAAQLLELGVADRDGVDAAVKLGAGLPMGPFTLLDLIGLDTAYEIMGALFDETRSLRHAPSPLLRELVGAGLLGRKSGRGFYAPAEEPAKPGDKSDVATFAVQGSPSLAVRLAEAGFKESDDPDVVLHVGDRPVVEHAVRLARPERLVGVHLAEPVVELASTVLTSAEAALAARDLMTVIGLTPVACKDRAGFVLDALIFPYLNDAVRMYESGYASIDDIDTAMRLGCGYPHGPFETLESLGLARVRDGLRALYAEYREPAFAPAPLLDQLVTAGLTTFPRP
;
A
#
# COMPACT_ATOMS: atom_id res chain seq x y z
N MET A 1 -2.28 32.48 -1.61
CA MET A 1 -3.23 32.88 -2.69
C MET A 1 -4.64 32.47 -2.27
N ALA A 2 -5.69 33.26 -2.59
CA ALA A 2 -7.07 32.82 -2.36
C ALA A 2 -7.55 31.98 -3.56
N PHE A 3 -8.14 30.83 -3.30
CA PHE A 3 -8.70 29.94 -4.32
C PHE A 3 -10.22 29.92 -4.20
N ASP A 4 -10.89 30.95 -4.72
CA ASP A 4 -12.36 31.12 -4.59
C ASP A 4 -13.13 30.38 -5.69
N ARG A 5 -12.47 30.08 -6.81
CA ARG A 5 -13.05 29.40 -7.97
C ARG A 5 -12.13 28.33 -8.49
N VAL A 6 -12.56 27.08 -8.41
CA VAL A 6 -11.76 25.90 -8.80
C VAL A 6 -12.43 25.20 -9.97
N GLY A 7 -11.63 24.90 -11.02
CA GLY A 7 -12.02 24.02 -12.11
C GLY A 7 -11.65 22.57 -11.80
N VAL A 8 -12.49 21.62 -12.19
CA VAL A 8 -12.18 20.19 -12.17
C VAL A 8 -12.49 19.62 -13.55
N VAL A 9 -11.48 19.10 -14.24
CA VAL A 9 -11.61 18.53 -15.58
C VAL A 9 -11.58 17.01 -15.50
N GLY A 10 -12.65 16.36 -15.97
CA GLY A 10 -12.90 14.95 -15.75
C GLY A 10 -13.66 14.71 -14.44
N LEU A 11 -14.92 14.27 -14.53
CA LEU A 11 -15.82 14.03 -13.38
C LEU A 11 -16.11 12.53 -13.18
N GLY A 12 -15.12 11.70 -13.48
CA GLY A 12 -15.14 10.30 -13.06
C GLY A 12 -15.12 10.17 -11.54
N THR A 13 -14.87 8.98 -11.01
CA THR A 13 -14.89 8.72 -9.56
C THR A 13 -14.00 9.70 -8.78
N MET A 14 -12.77 9.95 -9.25
CA MET A 14 -11.85 10.87 -8.57
C MET A 14 -12.25 12.34 -8.73
N GLY A 15 -12.48 12.80 -9.96
CA GLY A 15 -12.79 14.20 -10.20
C GLY A 15 -14.12 14.66 -9.58
N ALA A 16 -15.16 13.83 -9.59
CA ALA A 16 -16.39 14.12 -8.87
C ALA A 16 -16.15 14.21 -7.35
N GLY A 17 -15.34 13.29 -6.78
CA GLY A 17 -14.96 13.35 -5.37
C GLY A 17 -14.14 14.59 -5.02
N ILE A 18 -13.22 14.99 -5.89
CA ILE A 18 -12.42 16.23 -5.73
C ILE A 18 -13.32 17.46 -5.79
N ALA A 19 -14.23 17.53 -6.77
CA ALA A 19 -15.22 18.61 -6.86
C ALA A 19 -16.07 18.71 -5.58
N GLU A 20 -16.49 17.58 -5.02
CA GLU A 20 -17.20 17.52 -3.75
C GLU A 20 -16.35 18.07 -2.59
N VAL A 21 -15.06 17.73 -2.53
CA VAL A 21 -14.16 18.23 -1.46
C VAL A 21 -14.08 19.75 -1.48
N PHE A 22 -13.87 20.36 -2.64
CA PHE A 22 -13.82 21.81 -2.78
C PHE A 22 -15.18 22.46 -2.43
N ALA A 23 -16.29 21.90 -2.92
CA ALA A 23 -17.62 22.42 -2.64
C ALA A 23 -18.00 22.34 -1.15
N ARG A 24 -17.57 21.29 -0.43
CA ARG A 24 -17.73 21.16 1.03
C ARG A 24 -16.98 22.25 1.80
N ALA A 25 -15.83 22.69 1.29
CA ALA A 25 -15.06 23.78 1.88
C ALA A 25 -15.61 25.18 1.53
N GLY A 26 -16.76 25.27 0.87
CA GLY A 26 -17.39 26.54 0.50
C GLY A 26 -16.88 27.13 -0.82
N ILE A 27 -16.00 26.47 -1.55
CA ILE A 27 -15.40 26.95 -2.79
C ILE A 27 -16.34 26.67 -3.97
N ARG A 28 -16.46 27.63 -4.90
CA ARG A 28 -17.23 27.47 -6.14
C ARG A 28 -16.45 26.58 -7.12
N VAL A 29 -17.10 25.53 -7.63
CA VAL A 29 -16.50 24.56 -8.52
C VAL A 29 -17.12 24.61 -9.90
N ILE A 30 -16.28 24.57 -10.93
CA ILE A 30 -16.66 24.37 -12.33
C ILE A 30 -16.20 22.98 -12.73
N GLY A 31 -17.14 22.04 -12.84
CA GLY A 31 -16.87 20.67 -13.28
C GLY A 31 -17.03 20.55 -14.79
N VAL A 32 -15.98 20.10 -15.47
CA VAL A 32 -15.94 20.00 -16.93
C VAL A 32 -15.79 18.57 -17.40
N GLU A 33 -16.62 18.18 -18.37
CA GLU A 33 -16.55 16.90 -19.05
C GLU A 33 -16.51 17.03 -20.57
N ALA A 34 -16.13 15.95 -21.25
CA ALA A 34 -15.94 15.94 -22.69
C ALA A 34 -17.26 16.11 -23.45
N ASP A 35 -18.34 15.53 -22.92
CA ASP A 35 -19.67 15.52 -23.54
C ASP A 35 -20.80 15.45 -22.51
N ALA A 36 -22.05 15.56 -22.98
CA ALA A 36 -23.23 15.59 -22.12
C ALA A 36 -23.48 14.25 -21.39
N GLU A 37 -23.10 13.13 -21.98
CA GLU A 37 -23.27 11.81 -21.38
C GLU A 37 -22.28 11.62 -20.20
N ALA A 38 -21.01 11.96 -20.41
CA ALA A 38 -19.99 11.97 -19.36
C ALA A 38 -20.36 12.95 -18.24
N LEU A 39 -20.91 14.12 -18.59
CA LEU A 39 -21.38 15.12 -17.63
C LEU A 39 -22.55 14.58 -16.76
N ALA A 40 -23.49 13.85 -17.36
CA ALA A 40 -24.57 13.20 -16.64
C ALA A 40 -24.05 12.11 -15.69
N ARG A 41 -23.07 11.31 -16.10
CA ARG A 41 -22.39 10.34 -15.22
C ARG A 41 -21.68 11.03 -14.06
N GLY A 42 -20.95 12.12 -14.33
CA GLY A 42 -20.27 12.93 -13.32
C GLY A 42 -21.23 13.50 -12.27
N ARG A 43 -22.36 14.05 -12.72
CA ARG A 43 -23.46 14.47 -11.82
C ARG A 43 -23.92 13.32 -10.94
N GLY A 44 -24.17 12.15 -11.52
CA GLY A 44 -24.57 10.96 -10.77
C GLY A 44 -23.53 10.50 -9.74
N HIS A 45 -22.23 10.69 -9.99
CA HIS A 45 -21.18 10.41 -9.00
C HIS A 45 -21.28 11.37 -7.80
N LEU A 46 -21.42 12.67 -8.02
CA LEU A 46 -21.61 13.68 -6.98
C LEU A 46 -22.86 13.41 -6.13
N GLU A 47 -24.01 13.17 -6.77
CA GLU A 47 -25.28 12.91 -6.11
C GLU A 47 -25.24 11.64 -5.25
N ARG A 48 -24.64 10.55 -5.75
CA ARG A 48 -24.48 9.31 -4.99
C ARG A 48 -23.50 9.47 -3.82
N SER A 49 -22.40 10.19 -4.00
CA SER A 49 -21.41 10.40 -2.94
C SER A 49 -21.98 11.22 -1.81
N THR A 50 -22.60 12.37 -2.11
CA THR A 50 -23.25 13.24 -1.12
C THR A 50 -24.47 12.58 -0.49
N GLY A 51 -25.25 11.80 -1.24
CA GLY A 51 -26.37 11.01 -0.72
C GLY A 51 -25.93 10.00 0.34
N ARG A 52 -24.89 9.20 0.02
CA ARG A 52 -24.30 8.26 1.01
C ARG A 52 -23.76 8.97 2.26
N ALA A 53 -23.28 10.21 2.12
CA ALA A 53 -22.84 10.99 3.28
C ALA A 53 -24.02 11.40 4.17
N VAL A 54 -25.18 11.75 3.59
CA VAL A 54 -26.42 12.00 4.33
C VAL A 54 -26.92 10.73 5.02
N ASP A 55 -26.98 9.60 4.31
CA ASP A 55 -27.43 8.32 4.86
C ASP A 55 -26.59 7.87 6.07
N ARG A 56 -25.31 8.25 6.09
CA ARG A 56 -24.37 7.96 7.20
C ARG A 56 -24.33 9.04 8.28
N GLY A 57 -25.20 10.05 8.21
CA GLY A 57 -25.22 11.15 9.16
C GLY A 57 -23.98 12.05 9.12
N LYS A 58 -23.23 12.06 8.02
CA LYS A 58 -22.04 12.91 7.82
C LYS A 58 -22.37 14.26 7.20
N LEU A 59 -23.53 14.39 6.59
CA LEU A 59 -24.12 15.61 6.05
C LEU A 59 -25.61 15.64 6.38
N THR A 60 -26.16 16.83 6.53
CA THR A 60 -27.59 17.07 6.49
C THR A 60 -28.09 17.20 5.05
N ALA A 61 -29.37 17.08 4.81
CA ALA A 61 -29.99 17.33 3.49
C ALA A 61 -29.74 18.77 3.01
N VAL A 62 -29.76 19.74 3.92
CA VAL A 62 -29.52 21.17 3.60
C VAL A 62 -28.07 21.37 3.16
N GLU A 63 -27.10 20.86 3.91
CA GLU A 63 -25.67 20.93 3.52
C GLU A 63 -25.42 20.27 2.17
N ARG A 64 -26.07 19.12 1.89
CA ARG A 64 -25.99 18.47 0.58
C ARG A 64 -26.43 19.38 -0.56
N GLU A 65 -27.59 20.04 -0.42
CA GLU A 65 -28.10 20.96 -1.46
C GLU A 65 -27.17 22.17 -1.64
N GLU A 66 -26.62 22.71 -0.55
CA GLU A 66 -25.63 23.78 -0.62
C GLU A 66 -24.35 23.35 -1.35
N ILE A 67 -23.82 22.13 -1.07
CA ILE A 67 -22.66 21.57 -1.71
C ILE A 67 -22.90 21.42 -3.21
N LEU A 68 -24.02 20.80 -3.59
CA LEU A 68 -24.40 20.63 -5.00
C LEU A 68 -24.64 21.97 -5.70
N GLY A 69 -25.20 22.96 -5.02
CA GLY A 69 -25.42 24.31 -5.54
C GLY A 69 -24.12 25.09 -5.80
N ARG A 70 -22.98 24.70 -5.20
CA ARG A 70 -21.66 25.30 -5.48
C ARG A 70 -20.98 24.69 -6.70
N VAL A 71 -21.50 23.61 -7.30
CA VAL A 71 -20.91 22.93 -8.44
C VAL A 71 -21.68 23.26 -9.71
N THR A 72 -21.04 23.99 -10.61
CA THR A 72 -21.55 24.24 -11.97
C THR A 72 -20.94 23.20 -12.92
N LEU A 73 -21.80 22.51 -13.66
CA LEU A 73 -21.39 21.46 -14.60
C LEU A 73 -21.49 21.98 -16.05
N THR A 74 -20.44 21.78 -16.86
CA THR A 74 -20.38 22.24 -18.23
C THR A 74 -19.53 21.31 -19.13
N THR A 75 -19.75 21.36 -20.43
CA THR A 75 -18.90 20.73 -21.44
C THR A 75 -17.90 21.74 -22.08
N SER A 76 -17.99 23.00 -21.68
CA SER A 76 -17.15 24.07 -22.21
C SER A 76 -15.93 24.32 -21.32
N ARG A 77 -14.74 24.02 -21.80
CA ARG A 77 -13.47 24.36 -21.10
C ARG A 77 -13.27 25.87 -21.00
N GLY A 78 -13.87 26.66 -21.90
CA GLY A 78 -13.83 28.12 -21.86
C GLY A 78 -14.38 28.73 -20.57
N ASP A 79 -15.22 28.00 -19.82
CA ASP A 79 -15.78 28.46 -18.55
C ASP A 79 -14.72 28.46 -17.41
N LEU A 80 -13.55 27.83 -17.65
CA LEU A 80 -12.41 27.81 -16.72
C LEU A 80 -11.56 29.08 -16.74
N ARG A 81 -11.84 30.05 -17.62
CA ARG A 81 -11.03 31.27 -17.83
C ARG A 81 -10.75 32.05 -16.54
N GLU A 82 -11.68 32.05 -15.60
CA GLU A 82 -11.59 32.80 -14.36
C GLU A 82 -11.24 31.90 -13.16
N ALA A 83 -10.89 30.62 -13.39
CA ALA A 83 -10.48 29.72 -12.31
C ALA A 83 -9.15 30.16 -11.69
N ASP A 84 -9.02 30.04 -10.38
CA ASP A 84 -7.80 30.28 -9.62
C ASP A 84 -6.89 29.04 -9.63
N LEU A 85 -7.53 27.86 -9.64
CA LEU A 85 -6.91 26.55 -9.71
C LEU A 85 -7.73 25.68 -10.66
N VAL A 86 -7.06 24.89 -11.48
CA VAL A 86 -7.71 23.81 -12.25
C VAL A 86 -7.07 22.49 -11.90
N VAL A 87 -7.88 21.52 -11.43
CA VAL A 87 -7.43 20.16 -11.14
C VAL A 87 -7.88 19.23 -12.27
N GLU A 88 -6.92 18.61 -12.91
CA GLU A 88 -7.15 17.62 -13.96
C GLU A 88 -7.29 16.22 -13.32
N ALA A 89 -8.33 15.48 -13.70
CA ALA A 89 -8.64 14.11 -13.27
C ALA A 89 -9.21 13.26 -14.44
N ILE A 90 -8.68 13.49 -15.68
CA ILE A 90 -9.04 12.69 -16.88
C ILE A 90 -8.29 11.33 -16.86
N PRO A 91 -8.59 10.38 -17.78
CA PRO A 91 -7.88 9.10 -17.85
C PRO A 91 -6.36 9.24 -17.87
N GLU A 92 -5.67 8.24 -17.27
CA GLU A 92 -4.23 8.21 -17.00
C GLU A 92 -3.43 7.91 -18.30
N VAL A 93 -3.56 8.79 -19.30
CA VAL A 93 -2.88 8.74 -20.60
C VAL A 93 -2.11 10.03 -20.78
N LEU A 94 -0.78 9.94 -20.88
CA LEU A 94 0.11 11.10 -20.89
C LEU A 94 -0.23 12.08 -22.03
N GLU A 95 -0.47 11.57 -23.24
CA GLU A 95 -0.78 12.39 -24.42
C GLU A 95 -2.05 13.20 -24.22
N TYR A 96 -3.07 12.64 -23.59
CA TYR A 96 -4.32 13.36 -23.31
C TYR A 96 -4.08 14.48 -22.31
N LYS A 97 -3.30 14.21 -21.26
CA LYS A 97 -2.97 15.20 -20.23
C LYS A 97 -2.09 16.31 -20.77
N LEU A 98 -1.08 16.00 -21.61
CA LEU A 98 -0.23 17.02 -22.29
C LEU A 98 -1.07 17.94 -23.17
N ALA A 99 -1.98 17.39 -23.99
CA ALA A 99 -2.87 18.18 -24.84
C ALA A 99 -3.78 19.09 -24.00
N LEU A 100 -4.36 18.56 -22.91
CA LEU A 100 -5.21 19.32 -22.00
C LEU A 100 -4.44 20.45 -21.30
N PHE A 101 -3.23 20.20 -20.79
CA PHE A 101 -2.43 21.23 -20.11
C PHE A 101 -2.06 22.37 -21.07
N GLY A 102 -1.67 22.06 -22.31
CA GLY A 102 -1.45 23.08 -23.34
C GLY A 102 -2.69 23.88 -23.72
N GLU A 103 -3.89 23.29 -23.62
CA GLU A 103 -5.16 24.00 -23.82
C GLU A 103 -5.52 24.88 -22.61
N LEU A 104 -5.40 24.35 -21.38
CA LEU A 104 -5.66 25.07 -20.14
C LEU A 104 -4.73 26.29 -19.99
N ASP A 105 -3.47 26.15 -20.42
CA ASP A 105 -2.51 27.25 -20.43
C ASP A 105 -3.00 28.45 -21.23
N ARG A 106 -3.72 28.23 -22.35
CA ARG A 106 -4.29 29.29 -23.19
C ARG A 106 -5.60 29.83 -22.68
N ILE A 107 -6.42 29.00 -22.01
CA ILE A 107 -7.75 29.36 -21.56
C ILE A 107 -7.73 30.10 -20.22
N CYS A 108 -6.96 29.58 -19.25
CA CYS A 108 -7.00 30.09 -17.89
C CYS A 108 -6.21 31.40 -17.75
N LYS A 109 -6.65 32.26 -16.83
CA LYS A 109 -5.94 33.51 -16.52
C LYS A 109 -4.46 33.24 -16.15
N PRO A 110 -3.55 34.17 -16.37
CA PRO A 110 -2.12 33.95 -16.14
C PRO A 110 -1.72 33.57 -14.72
N SER A 111 -2.52 33.95 -13.72
CA SER A 111 -2.29 33.63 -12.30
C SER A 111 -2.83 32.28 -11.87
N ALA A 112 -3.55 31.56 -12.73
CA ALA A 112 -4.14 30.27 -12.39
C ALA A 112 -3.08 29.19 -12.18
N VAL A 113 -3.23 28.41 -11.12
CA VAL A 113 -2.45 27.19 -10.89
C VAL A 113 -3.10 26.02 -11.65
N LEU A 114 -2.29 25.21 -12.31
CA LEU A 114 -2.74 23.98 -12.98
C LEU A 114 -2.24 22.79 -12.19
N ALA A 115 -3.15 21.94 -11.77
CA ALA A 115 -2.85 20.75 -10.98
C ALA A 115 -3.28 19.47 -11.70
N THR A 116 -2.56 18.38 -11.50
CA THR A 116 -2.93 17.04 -11.98
C THR A 116 -3.15 16.09 -10.80
N ASN A 117 -4.18 15.25 -10.89
CA ASN A 117 -4.43 14.18 -9.90
C ASN A 117 -3.81 12.83 -10.34
N THR A 118 -2.80 12.86 -11.20
CA THR A 118 -2.09 11.63 -11.63
C THR A 118 -1.51 10.87 -10.44
N SER A 119 -1.44 9.55 -10.56
CA SER A 119 -0.79 8.67 -9.56
C SER A 119 0.61 8.23 -9.96
N SER A 120 0.97 8.33 -11.25
CA SER A 120 2.20 7.72 -11.78
C SER A 120 2.86 8.48 -12.91
N LEU A 121 2.12 9.38 -13.59
CA LEU A 121 2.67 10.11 -14.73
C LEU A 121 3.54 11.31 -14.29
N PRO A 122 4.60 11.66 -15.04
CA PRO A 122 5.53 12.71 -14.65
C PRO A 122 4.87 14.09 -14.71
N VAL A 123 4.72 14.74 -13.56
CA VAL A 123 4.16 16.09 -13.43
C VAL A 123 5.06 17.11 -14.16
N THR A 124 6.38 16.88 -14.17
CA THR A 124 7.36 17.70 -14.89
C THR A 124 7.08 17.76 -16.40
N ALA A 125 6.65 16.65 -17.00
CA ALA A 125 6.29 16.64 -18.43
C ALA A 125 5.06 17.50 -18.71
N LEU A 126 4.07 17.47 -17.81
CA LEU A 126 2.88 18.32 -17.90
C LEU A 126 3.23 19.80 -17.72
N ALA A 127 4.11 20.11 -16.77
CA ALA A 127 4.62 21.47 -16.58
C ALA A 127 5.32 22.00 -17.82
N ALA A 128 6.17 21.19 -18.45
CA ALA A 128 6.90 21.55 -19.67
C ALA A 128 5.99 21.77 -20.90
N ALA A 129 4.78 21.23 -20.89
CA ALA A 129 3.78 21.45 -21.95
C ALA A 129 3.08 22.84 -21.87
N THR A 130 3.40 23.66 -20.85
CA THR A 130 2.77 24.97 -20.60
C THR A 130 3.79 26.10 -20.60
N GLY A 131 3.33 27.33 -20.87
CA GLY A 131 4.11 28.57 -20.69
C GLY A 131 4.22 29.01 -19.22
N ARG A 132 3.59 28.32 -18.28
CA ARG A 132 3.53 28.60 -16.83
C ARG A 132 4.05 27.44 -15.97
N ALA A 133 5.12 26.79 -16.37
CA ALA A 133 5.65 25.60 -15.70
C ALA A 133 5.83 25.79 -14.17
N SER A 134 6.17 26.99 -13.71
CA SER A 134 6.29 27.31 -12.28
C SER A 134 4.95 27.31 -11.50
N GLN A 135 3.81 27.30 -12.19
CA GLN A 135 2.46 27.25 -11.63
C GLN A 135 1.80 25.88 -11.84
N VAL A 136 2.57 24.87 -12.22
CA VAL A 136 2.08 23.50 -12.37
C VAL A 136 2.52 22.66 -11.17
N VAL A 137 1.57 21.85 -10.64
CA VAL A 137 1.77 21.02 -9.43
C VAL A 137 0.99 19.70 -9.56
N GLY A 138 1.50 18.63 -8.98
CA GLY A 138 0.68 17.44 -8.70
C GLY A 138 -0.16 17.67 -7.45
N LEU A 139 -1.42 17.28 -7.49
CA LEU A 139 -2.34 17.35 -6.35
C LEU A 139 -3.08 16.01 -6.26
N HIS A 140 -2.39 15.03 -5.69
CA HIS A 140 -2.82 13.64 -5.68
C HIS A 140 -3.73 13.35 -4.50
N PHE A 141 -5.02 13.17 -4.78
CA PHE A 141 -6.04 12.74 -3.84
C PHE A 141 -6.18 11.22 -3.84
N PHE A 142 -6.55 10.66 -2.69
CA PHE A 142 -6.81 9.23 -2.53
C PHE A 142 -8.30 8.91 -2.60
N ASN A 143 -8.63 7.74 -3.13
CA ASN A 143 -10.02 7.28 -3.29
C ASN A 143 -10.58 6.66 -1.99
N PRO A 144 -11.74 7.08 -1.50
CA PRO A 144 -12.62 8.17 -1.97
C PRO A 144 -12.14 9.55 -1.50
N ALA A 145 -12.00 10.52 -2.41
CA ALA A 145 -11.45 11.84 -2.10
C ALA A 145 -12.17 12.58 -0.94
N PRO A 146 -13.49 12.53 -0.77
CA PRO A 146 -14.15 13.16 0.37
C PRO A 146 -13.83 12.52 1.74
N VAL A 147 -13.39 11.26 1.76
CA VAL A 147 -13.15 10.48 2.99
C VAL A 147 -11.67 10.48 3.38
N MET A 148 -10.80 10.26 2.41
CA MET A 148 -9.35 10.16 2.64
C MET A 148 -8.77 11.50 3.06
N ARG A 149 -7.96 11.49 4.11
CA ARG A 149 -7.43 12.72 4.70
C ARG A 149 -6.10 13.16 4.08
N LEU A 150 -5.38 12.25 3.42
CA LEU A 150 -4.11 12.52 2.79
C LEU A 150 -4.27 13.19 1.43
N VAL A 151 -3.38 14.13 1.14
CA VAL A 151 -3.10 14.67 -0.20
C VAL A 151 -1.59 14.75 -0.38
N GLU A 152 -1.08 14.22 -1.48
CA GLU A 152 0.32 14.41 -1.89
C GLU A 152 0.39 15.63 -2.82
N VAL A 153 1.15 16.64 -2.40
CA VAL A 153 1.46 17.84 -3.18
C VAL A 153 2.80 17.63 -3.85
N VAL A 154 2.79 17.48 -5.17
CA VAL A 154 3.97 17.08 -5.93
C VAL A 154 4.57 18.28 -6.65
N GLY A 155 5.72 18.74 -6.19
CA GLY A 155 6.49 19.80 -6.82
C GLY A 155 7.43 19.25 -7.87
N THR A 156 7.46 19.92 -9.03
CA THR A 156 8.50 19.67 -10.05
C THR A 156 9.76 20.50 -9.74
N VAL A 157 10.84 20.26 -10.48
CA VAL A 157 12.09 21.06 -10.36
C VAL A 157 11.90 22.53 -10.73
N VAL A 158 10.77 22.90 -11.34
CA VAL A 158 10.45 24.27 -11.77
C VAL A 158 9.24 24.87 -11.05
N THR A 159 8.50 24.09 -10.26
CA THR A 159 7.34 24.59 -9.51
C THR A 159 7.79 25.63 -8.49
N ALA A 160 7.13 26.79 -8.47
CA ALA A 160 7.47 27.86 -7.55
C ALA A 160 7.19 27.45 -6.08
N PRO A 161 8.10 27.70 -5.13
CA PRO A 161 7.89 27.38 -3.71
C PRO A 161 6.61 27.99 -3.13
N THR A 162 6.21 29.17 -3.62
CA THR A 162 4.97 29.84 -3.22
C THR A 162 3.73 29.06 -3.63
N VAL A 163 3.76 28.42 -4.80
CA VAL A 163 2.65 27.55 -5.26
C VAL A 163 2.52 26.33 -4.36
N LEU A 164 3.64 25.68 -3.96
CA LEU A 164 3.62 24.56 -3.04
C LEU A 164 3.07 24.95 -1.66
N SER A 165 3.46 26.11 -1.15
CA SER A 165 2.94 26.65 0.10
C SER A 165 1.43 26.95 0.01
N ASP A 166 1.00 27.67 -1.03
CA ASP A 166 -0.41 28.03 -1.22
C ASP A 166 -1.31 26.78 -1.37
N ILE A 167 -0.85 25.75 -2.08
CA ILE A 167 -1.58 24.47 -2.22
C ILE A 167 -1.57 23.67 -0.91
N GLY A 168 -0.49 23.74 -0.13
CA GLY A 168 -0.43 23.17 1.21
C GLY A 168 -1.47 23.81 2.14
N ASP A 169 -1.56 25.12 2.17
CA ASP A 169 -2.54 25.88 2.96
C ASP A 169 -3.97 25.59 2.48
N LEU A 170 -4.18 25.54 1.16
CA LEU A 170 -5.47 25.13 0.58
C LEU A 170 -5.86 23.74 1.08
N SER A 171 -4.95 22.78 1.01
CA SER A 171 -5.20 21.40 1.46
C SER A 171 -5.62 21.35 2.94
N ALA A 172 -4.97 22.14 3.80
CA ALA A 172 -5.37 22.27 5.20
C ALA A 172 -6.78 22.84 5.36
N ASN A 173 -7.14 23.86 4.57
CA ASN A 173 -8.49 24.45 4.56
C ASN A 173 -9.55 23.46 4.05
N LEU A 174 -9.17 22.50 3.20
CA LEU A 174 -10.03 21.40 2.78
C LEU A 174 -10.17 20.28 3.84
N GLY A 175 -9.55 20.44 5.02
CA GLY A 175 -9.51 19.43 6.08
C GLY A 175 -8.61 18.23 5.71
N LYS A 176 -7.65 18.42 4.79
CA LYS A 176 -6.69 17.40 4.36
C LYS A 176 -5.32 17.63 5.03
N ARG A 177 -4.57 16.56 5.18
CA ARG A 177 -3.16 16.61 5.53
C ARG A 177 -2.33 16.53 4.24
N ALA A 178 -1.69 17.62 3.89
CA ALA A 178 -0.76 17.67 2.78
C ALA A 178 0.63 17.16 3.21
N ILE A 179 1.27 16.39 2.34
CA ILE A 179 2.71 16.15 2.34
C ILE A 179 3.29 16.70 1.03
N VAL A 180 4.43 17.37 1.10
CA VAL A 180 5.06 17.98 -0.08
C VAL A 180 6.26 17.15 -0.50
N VAL A 181 6.25 16.68 -1.74
CA VAL A 181 7.28 15.79 -2.27
C VAL A 181 7.68 16.18 -3.69
N GLY A 182 8.78 15.62 -4.18
CA GLY A 182 9.23 15.79 -5.56
C GLY A 182 8.46 14.92 -6.56
N ASP A 183 8.62 15.22 -7.84
CA ASP A 183 8.02 14.47 -8.94
C ASP A 183 8.81 13.17 -9.18
N ARG A 184 8.32 12.07 -8.62
CA ARG A 184 8.81 10.71 -8.84
C ARG A 184 7.63 9.75 -8.97
N ALA A 185 7.75 8.74 -9.80
CA ALA A 185 6.69 7.75 -10.01
C ALA A 185 6.21 7.17 -8.67
N GLY A 186 4.89 7.13 -8.48
CA GLY A 186 4.24 6.58 -7.28
C GLY A 186 4.36 7.43 -6.00
N PHE A 187 5.02 8.59 -6.08
CA PHE A 187 5.22 9.55 -4.98
C PHE A 187 5.71 8.87 -3.68
N VAL A 188 4.96 8.95 -2.58
CA VAL A 188 5.30 8.25 -1.33
C VAL A 188 4.49 6.96 -1.19
N VAL A 189 3.16 7.07 -1.23
CA VAL A 189 2.29 5.94 -0.89
C VAL A 189 2.45 4.79 -1.87
N ASN A 190 2.26 5.03 -3.16
CA ASN A 190 2.33 3.97 -4.16
C ASN A 190 3.76 3.43 -4.32
N ARG A 191 4.78 4.28 -4.14
CA ARG A 191 6.18 3.89 -4.21
C ARG A 191 6.60 2.93 -3.08
N LEU A 192 5.93 2.96 -1.93
CA LEU A 192 6.13 2.01 -0.83
C LEU A 192 5.15 0.83 -0.90
N LEU A 193 3.89 1.11 -1.20
CA LEU A 193 2.82 0.12 -1.17
C LEU A 193 2.94 -0.90 -2.29
N LEU A 194 3.11 -0.44 -3.54
CA LEU A 194 3.01 -1.34 -4.70
C LEU A 194 4.16 -2.37 -4.77
N PRO A 195 5.43 -2.02 -4.50
CA PRO A 195 6.50 -3.02 -4.43
C PRO A 195 6.29 -4.07 -3.34
N TYR A 196 5.70 -3.68 -2.21
CA TYR A 196 5.32 -4.63 -1.14
C TYR A 196 4.21 -5.59 -1.62
N LEU A 197 3.15 -5.09 -2.27
CA LEU A 197 2.07 -5.92 -2.82
C LEU A 197 2.57 -6.83 -3.95
N ASN A 198 3.44 -6.33 -4.80
CA ASN A 198 4.09 -7.10 -5.87
C ASN A 198 4.95 -8.24 -5.31
N HIS A 199 5.67 -7.99 -4.22
CA HIS A 199 6.46 -9.02 -3.55
C HIS A 199 5.56 -10.12 -2.96
N ALA A 200 4.40 -9.79 -2.43
CA ALA A 200 3.42 -10.80 -2.00
C ALA A 200 2.99 -11.71 -3.17
N ALA A 201 2.76 -11.14 -4.37
CA ALA A 201 2.48 -11.92 -5.57
C ALA A 201 3.65 -12.84 -5.94
N GLN A 202 4.90 -12.37 -5.81
CA GLN A 202 6.09 -13.19 -6.05
C GLN A 202 6.21 -14.35 -5.05
N LEU A 203 5.92 -14.12 -3.75
CA LEU A 203 5.92 -15.21 -2.76
C LEU A 203 4.88 -16.28 -3.09
N LEU A 204 3.70 -15.89 -3.60
CA LEU A 204 2.67 -16.81 -4.07
C LEU A 204 3.14 -17.60 -5.30
N GLU A 205 3.75 -16.95 -6.30
CA GLU A 205 4.33 -17.61 -7.50
C GLU A 205 5.40 -18.64 -7.13
N LEU A 206 6.25 -18.31 -6.16
CA LEU A 206 7.29 -19.21 -5.65
C LEU A 206 6.71 -20.35 -4.78
N GLY A 207 5.41 -20.28 -4.49
CA GLY A 207 4.71 -21.22 -3.62
C GLY A 207 5.30 -21.23 -2.20
N VAL A 208 5.75 -20.07 -1.71
CA VAL A 208 6.26 -19.94 -0.33
C VAL A 208 5.13 -20.16 0.66
N ALA A 209 3.97 -19.57 0.40
CA ALA A 209 2.72 -19.81 1.12
C ALA A 209 1.55 -19.66 0.14
N ASP A 210 0.37 -20.13 0.53
CA ASP A 210 -0.84 -19.91 -0.24
C ASP A 210 -1.39 -18.48 -0.06
N ARG A 211 -2.32 -18.10 -0.92
CA ARG A 211 -2.95 -16.78 -0.94
C ARG A 211 -3.55 -16.39 0.42
N ASP A 212 -4.32 -17.29 0.99
CA ASP A 212 -5.07 -17.04 2.23
C ASP A 212 -4.14 -16.95 3.44
N GLY A 213 -3.07 -17.76 3.45
CA GLY A 213 -2.01 -17.71 4.45
C GLY A 213 -1.24 -16.40 4.42
N VAL A 214 -0.86 -15.91 3.23
CA VAL A 214 -0.18 -14.61 3.09
C VAL A 214 -1.08 -13.47 3.57
N ASP A 215 -2.35 -13.45 3.17
CA ASP A 215 -3.30 -12.43 3.63
C ASP A 215 -3.53 -12.49 5.15
N ALA A 216 -3.62 -13.71 5.73
CA ALA A 216 -3.77 -13.91 7.17
C ALA A 216 -2.52 -13.44 7.94
N ALA A 217 -1.31 -13.82 7.48
CA ALA A 217 -0.06 -13.41 8.11
C ALA A 217 0.04 -11.89 8.23
N VAL A 218 -0.25 -11.18 7.15
CA VAL A 218 -0.19 -9.71 7.12
C VAL A 218 -1.32 -9.06 7.93
N LYS A 219 -2.57 -9.50 7.71
CA LYS A 219 -3.72 -8.88 8.37
C LYS A 219 -3.72 -9.10 9.87
N LEU A 220 -3.43 -10.30 10.31
CA LEU A 220 -3.50 -10.67 11.73
C LEU A 220 -2.14 -10.50 12.42
N GLY A 221 -1.04 -10.91 11.77
CA GLY A 221 0.30 -10.89 12.35
C GLY A 221 0.94 -9.49 12.34
N ALA A 222 0.82 -8.72 11.24
CA ALA A 222 1.26 -7.32 11.20
C ALA A 222 0.18 -6.33 11.64
N GLY A 223 -1.06 -6.76 11.87
CA GLY A 223 -2.18 -5.88 12.25
C GLY A 223 -2.60 -4.90 11.16
N LEU A 224 -2.29 -5.17 9.88
CA LEU A 224 -2.70 -4.31 8.79
C LEU A 224 -4.19 -4.48 8.47
N PRO A 225 -4.87 -3.43 7.94
CA PRO A 225 -6.32 -3.45 7.70
C PRO A 225 -6.77 -4.56 6.76
N MET A 226 -5.93 -4.91 5.78
CA MET A 226 -6.19 -5.93 4.75
C MET A 226 -4.92 -6.70 4.43
N GLY A 227 -5.09 -7.95 4.01
CA GLY A 227 -4.00 -8.70 3.40
C GLY A 227 -3.68 -8.17 1.99
N PRO A 228 -2.48 -8.47 1.46
CA PRO A 228 -1.99 -7.90 0.21
C PRO A 228 -2.86 -8.26 -1.01
N PHE A 229 -3.38 -9.48 -1.09
CA PHE A 229 -4.22 -9.88 -2.24
C PHE A 229 -5.62 -9.31 -2.16
N THR A 230 -6.20 -9.24 -0.95
CA THR A 230 -7.45 -8.52 -0.72
C THR A 230 -7.33 -7.04 -1.10
N LEU A 231 -6.19 -6.41 -0.83
CA LEU A 231 -5.91 -5.01 -1.18
C LEU A 231 -5.67 -4.83 -2.67
N LEU A 232 -4.93 -5.73 -3.34
CA LEU A 232 -4.76 -5.73 -4.79
C LEU A 232 -6.10 -5.81 -5.52
N ASP A 233 -7.01 -6.70 -5.08
CA ASP A 233 -8.35 -6.82 -5.63
C ASP A 233 -9.21 -5.56 -5.42
N LEU A 234 -8.97 -4.82 -4.34
CA LEU A 234 -9.64 -3.54 -4.06
C LEU A 234 -9.11 -2.40 -4.93
N ILE A 235 -7.79 -2.29 -5.11
CA ILE A 235 -7.13 -1.27 -5.93
C ILE A 235 -7.48 -1.48 -7.41
N GLY A 236 -7.47 -2.74 -7.84
CA GLY A 236 -7.55 -3.18 -9.22
C GLY A 236 -6.17 -3.58 -9.74
N LEU A 237 -6.07 -4.82 -10.23
CA LEU A 237 -4.81 -5.43 -10.62
C LEU A 237 -4.15 -4.72 -11.81
N ASP A 238 -4.94 -4.20 -12.75
CA ASP A 238 -4.46 -3.40 -13.87
C ASP A 238 -3.84 -2.08 -13.38
N THR A 239 -4.49 -1.37 -12.46
CA THR A 239 -3.96 -0.15 -11.86
C THR A 239 -2.64 -0.42 -11.13
N ALA A 240 -2.57 -1.50 -10.35
CA ALA A 240 -1.35 -1.92 -9.67
C ALA A 240 -0.23 -2.25 -10.67
N TYR A 241 -0.57 -2.98 -11.74
CA TYR A 241 0.36 -3.35 -12.82
C TYR A 241 0.91 -2.13 -13.55
N GLU A 242 0.05 -1.16 -13.91
CA GLU A 242 0.44 0.09 -14.58
C GLU A 242 1.38 0.94 -13.72
N ILE A 243 1.06 1.12 -12.43
CA ILE A 243 1.90 1.89 -11.51
C ILE A 243 3.26 1.18 -11.30
N MET A 244 3.26 -0.15 -11.15
CA MET A 244 4.51 -0.91 -11.07
C MET A 244 5.35 -0.78 -12.34
N GLY A 245 4.70 -0.76 -13.53
CA GLY A 245 5.36 -0.49 -14.81
C GLY A 245 6.03 0.88 -14.81
N ALA A 246 5.33 1.93 -14.38
CA ALA A 246 5.87 3.29 -14.29
C ALA A 246 7.06 3.38 -13.30
N LEU A 247 6.95 2.72 -12.14
CA LEU A 247 8.05 2.62 -11.18
C LEU A 247 9.27 1.90 -11.75
N PHE A 248 9.05 0.81 -12.48
CA PHE A 248 10.14 0.06 -13.13
C PHE A 248 10.79 0.88 -14.25
N ASP A 249 10.00 1.57 -15.05
CA ASP A 249 10.50 2.42 -16.13
C ASP A 249 11.36 3.57 -15.62
N GLU A 250 11.01 4.17 -14.48
CA GLU A 250 11.81 5.22 -13.85
C GLU A 250 13.10 4.67 -13.23
N THR A 251 13.00 3.56 -12.48
CA THR A 251 14.08 3.13 -11.58
C THR A 251 14.97 2.04 -12.14
N ARG A 252 14.45 1.25 -13.09
CA ARG A 252 15.07 0.00 -13.61
C ARG A 252 15.42 -1.01 -12.50
N SER A 253 14.80 -0.89 -11.34
CA SER A 253 14.96 -1.83 -10.23
C SER A 253 14.08 -3.06 -10.43
N LEU A 254 14.65 -4.26 -10.32
CA LEU A 254 13.89 -5.52 -10.40
C LEU A 254 12.79 -5.62 -9.34
N ARG A 255 12.97 -4.98 -8.19
CA ARG A 255 11.94 -4.88 -7.15
C ARG A 255 10.65 -4.21 -7.65
N HIS A 256 10.77 -3.32 -8.61
CA HIS A 256 9.64 -2.62 -9.22
C HIS A 256 9.10 -3.30 -10.48
N ALA A 257 9.76 -4.34 -10.97
CA ALA A 257 9.24 -5.10 -12.10
C ALA A 257 7.94 -5.82 -11.70
N PRO A 258 6.83 -5.61 -12.45
CA PRO A 258 5.58 -6.30 -12.15
C PRO A 258 5.76 -7.82 -12.20
N SER A 259 5.19 -8.54 -11.22
CA SER A 259 5.27 -10.00 -11.22
C SER A 259 4.57 -10.61 -12.45
N PRO A 260 5.08 -11.72 -13.00
CA PRO A 260 4.42 -12.45 -14.08
C PRO A 260 2.96 -12.81 -13.75
N LEU A 261 2.68 -13.18 -12.50
CA LEU A 261 1.32 -13.52 -12.05
C LEU A 261 0.35 -12.33 -12.18
N LEU A 262 0.77 -11.11 -11.80
CA LEU A 262 -0.05 -9.91 -11.99
C LEU A 262 -0.34 -9.67 -13.47
N ARG A 263 0.68 -9.81 -14.32
CA ARG A 263 0.53 -9.66 -15.77
C ARG A 263 -0.47 -10.66 -16.34
N GLU A 264 -0.41 -11.92 -15.91
CA GLU A 264 -1.30 -12.98 -16.37
C GLU A 264 -2.76 -12.72 -15.96
N LEU A 265 -2.98 -12.34 -14.68
CA LEU A 265 -4.31 -12.00 -14.18
C LEU A 265 -4.91 -10.82 -14.94
N VAL A 266 -4.12 -9.76 -15.15
CA VAL A 266 -4.57 -8.59 -15.94
C VAL A 266 -4.87 -8.98 -17.38
N GLY A 267 -4.00 -9.77 -18.03
CA GLY A 267 -4.20 -10.27 -19.39
C GLY A 267 -5.44 -11.16 -19.54
N ALA A 268 -5.82 -11.86 -18.46
CA ALA A 268 -7.05 -12.67 -18.41
C ALA A 268 -8.32 -11.85 -18.06
N GLY A 269 -8.20 -10.53 -17.83
CA GLY A 269 -9.33 -9.68 -17.43
C GLY A 269 -9.78 -9.88 -15.97
N LEU A 270 -8.95 -10.53 -15.15
CA LEU A 270 -9.21 -10.76 -13.73
C LEU A 270 -8.67 -9.55 -12.93
N LEU A 271 -9.45 -8.46 -12.91
CA LEU A 271 -8.98 -7.16 -12.45
C LEU A 271 -9.35 -6.84 -10.99
N GLY A 272 -9.78 -7.83 -10.22
CA GLY A 272 -10.24 -7.65 -8.85
C GLY A 272 -11.73 -7.32 -8.76
N ARG A 273 -12.12 -6.58 -7.72
CA ARG A 273 -13.55 -6.26 -7.43
C ARG A 273 -14.28 -5.60 -8.58
N LYS A 274 -13.62 -4.77 -9.38
CA LYS A 274 -14.25 -4.05 -10.50
C LYS A 274 -14.67 -4.95 -11.66
N SER A 275 -14.00 -6.10 -11.84
CA SER A 275 -14.38 -7.13 -12.82
C SER A 275 -15.14 -8.30 -12.19
N GLY A 276 -15.40 -8.23 -10.87
CA GLY A 276 -16.05 -9.29 -10.12
C GLY A 276 -15.12 -10.43 -9.70
N ARG A 277 -13.87 -10.47 -10.16
CA ARG A 277 -12.88 -11.50 -9.81
C ARG A 277 -11.45 -10.97 -9.99
N GLY A 278 -10.56 -11.40 -9.09
CA GLY A 278 -9.13 -11.15 -9.15
C GLY A 278 -8.37 -12.32 -8.54
N PHE A 279 -7.59 -12.08 -7.49
CA PHE A 279 -7.04 -13.14 -6.64
C PHE A 279 -8.15 -13.93 -5.95
N TYR A 280 -9.23 -13.25 -5.57
CA TYR A 280 -10.43 -13.85 -4.99
C TYR A 280 -11.59 -13.83 -5.97
N ALA A 281 -12.44 -14.87 -5.87
CA ALA A 281 -13.74 -14.91 -6.54
C ALA A 281 -14.85 -14.47 -5.54
N PRO A 282 -15.98 -13.92 -6.03
CA PRO A 282 -17.13 -13.69 -5.19
C PRO A 282 -17.63 -15.03 -4.61
N ALA A 283 -17.89 -15.05 -3.30
CA ALA A 283 -18.44 -16.23 -2.62
C ALA A 283 -17.57 -17.51 -2.67
N GLU A 284 -16.23 -17.38 -2.60
CA GLU A 284 -15.40 -18.55 -2.26
C GLU A 284 -15.76 -19.05 -0.87
N GLU A 285 -16.14 -20.32 -0.77
CA GLU A 285 -16.32 -20.99 0.52
C GLU A 285 -14.95 -21.07 1.22
N PRO A 286 -14.89 -20.81 2.54
CA PRO A 286 -13.66 -21.03 3.29
C PRO A 286 -13.19 -22.48 3.12
N ALA A 287 -11.89 -22.67 3.00
CA ALA A 287 -11.30 -24.00 2.89
C ALA A 287 -11.82 -24.88 4.01
N LYS A 288 -12.25 -26.10 3.67
CA LYS A 288 -12.71 -27.07 4.68
C LYS A 288 -11.56 -27.36 5.64
N PRO A 289 -11.84 -27.52 6.95
CA PRO A 289 -10.84 -28.00 7.89
C PRO A 289 -10.20 -29.28 7.34
N GLY A 290 -8.87 -29.29 7.23
CA GLY A 290 -8.14 -30.49 6.83
C GLY A 290 -8.25 -31.61 7.86
N ASP A 291 -7.68 -32.78 7.51
CA ASP A 291 -7.59 -33.91 8.41
C ASP A 291 -6.92 -33.51 9.73
N LYS A 292 -7.35 -34.11 10.85
CA LYS A 292 -6.73 -33.94 12.15
C LYS A 292 -5.61 -34.95 12.33
N SER A 293 -4.55 -34.53 13.01
CA SER A 293 -3.47 -35.42 13.41
C SER A 293 -3.78 -36.05 14.79
N ASP A 294 -3.25 -37.24 15.01
CA ASP A 294 -3.28 -37.92 16.35
C ASP A 294 -2.05 -37.52 17.18
N VAL A 295 -1.57 -36.27 17.06
CA VAL A 295 -0.41 -35.78 17.79
C VAL A 295 -0.65 -35.83 19.32
N ALA A 296 0.26 -36.48 20.04
CA ALA A 296 0.20 -36.60 21.51
C ALA A 296 1.43 -35.96 22.17
N THR A 297 2.56 -35.94 21.47
CA THR A 297 3.87 -35.54 22.02
C THR A 297 4.55 -34.48 21.18
N PHE A 298 5.27 -33.56 21.84
CA PHE A 298 6.02 -32.48 21.20
C PHE A 298 7.38 -32.25 21.89
N ALA A 299 8.26 -31.53 21.19
CA ALA A 299 9.40 -30.83 21.78
C ALA A 299 9.48 -29.42 21.20
N VAL A 300 9.88 -28.42 22.00
CA VAL A 300 10.07 -27.04 21.56
C VAL A 300 11.51 -26.63 21.77
N GLN A 301 12.09 -26.04 20.72
CA GLN A 301 13.42 -25.43 20.76
C GLN A 301 13.28 -23.91 20.56
N GLY A 302 13.93 -23.12 21.39
CA GLY A 302 13.97 -21.65 21.26
C GLY A 302 12.85 -20.87 21.92
N SER A 303 11.79 -21.54 22.48
CA SER A 303 10.70 -20.84 23.18
C SER A 303 10.12 -21.66 24.34
N PRO A 304 10.64 -21.49 25.57
CA PRO A 304 10.07 -22.15 26.75
C PRO A 304 8.60 -21.79 27.00
N SER A 305 8.18 -20.58 26.67
CA SER A 305 6.79 -20.14 26.83
C SER A 305 5.82 -20.91 25.93
N LEU A 306 6.21 -21.25 24.72
CA LEU A 306 5.42 -22.09 23.83
C LEU A 306 5.28 -23.51 24.37
N ALA A 307 6.36 -24.07 24.92
CA ALA A 307 6.32 -25.41 25.56
C ALA A 307 5.34 -25.43 26.70
N VAL A 308 5.35 -24.43 27.60
CA VAL A 308 4.40 -24.31 28.71
C VAL A 308 2.95 -24.25 28.22
N ARG A 309 2.66 -23.43 27.21
CA ARG A 309 1.29 -23.31 26.65
C ARG A 309 0.79 -24.62 26.08
N LEU A 310 1.64 -25.38 25.40
CA LEU A 310 1.27 -26.70 24.87
C LEU A 310 1.04 -27.74 25.98
N ALA A 311 1.87 -27.73 27.02
CA ALA A 311 1.68 -28.60 28.17
C ALA A 311 0.38 -28.29 28.94
N GLU A 312 0.05 -27.00 29.11
CA GLU A 312 -1.23 -26.57 29.71
C GLU A 312 -2.45 -26.97 28.88
N ALA A 313 -2.29 -27.07 27.56
CA ALA A 313 -3.33 -27.57 26.65
C ALA A 313 -3.47 -29.09 26.63
N GLY A 314 -2.65 -29.80 27.42
CA GLY A 314 -2.75 -31.24 27.64
C GLY A 314 -1.83 -32.11 26.78
N PHE A 315 -0.93 -31.51 26.01
CA PHE A 315 0.08 -32.24 25.23
C PHE A 315 1.29 -32.59 26.12
N LYS A 316 2.01 -33.66 25.75
CA LYS A 316 3.14 -34.14 26.52
C LYS A 316 4.47 -33.80 25.84
N GLU A 317 5.36 -33.14 26.55
CA GLU A 317 6.76 -32.99 26.11
C GLU A 317 7.49 -34.33 26.15
N SER A 318 8.31 -34.63 25.14
CA SER A 318 8.96 -35.93 24.98
C SER A 318 10.37 -35.78 24.36
N ASP A 319 11.28 -36.70 24.73
CA ASP A 319 12.59 -36.82 24.10
C ASP A 319 12.51 -37.49 22.70
N ASP A 320 11.44 -38.27 22.44
CA ASP A 320 11.11 -38.82 21.11
C ASP A 320 9.72 -38.34 20.69
N PRO A 321 9.56 -37.03 20.31
CA PRO A 321 8.29 -36.41 20.06
C PRO A 321 7.71 -36.76 18.71
N ASP A 322 6.40 -36.62 18.51
CA ASP A 322 5.74 -36.69 17.21
C ASP A 322 6.18 -35.51 16.30
N VAL A 323 6.39 -34.34 16.91
CA VAL A 323 6.86 -33.14 16.20
C VAL A 323 7.83 -32.33 17.06
N VAL A 324 8.88 -31.78 16.42
CA VAL A 324 9.82 -30.82 17.00
C VAL A 324 9.52 -29.44 16.45
N LEU A 325 9.20 -28.50 17.30
CA LEU A 325 8.90 -27.10 16.95
C LEU A 325 10.15 -26.24 17.21
N HIS A 326 10.74 -25.68 16.16
CA HIS A 326 11.93 -24.82 16.27
C HIS A 326 11.53 -23.37 16.07
N VAL A 327 11.59 -22.58 17.15
CA VAL A 327 11.29 -21.13 17.11
C VAL A 327 12.56 -20.38 16.79
N GLY A 328 12.60 -19.70 15.63
CA GLY A 328 13.77 -18.94 15.18
C GLY A 328 13.53 -18.25 13.84
N ASP A 329 14.48 -17.40 13.46
CA ASP A 329 14.39 -16.51 12.28
C ASP A 329 15.25 -16.97 11.09
N ARG A 330 15.95 -18.11 11.22
CA ARG A 330 16.89 -18.63 10.20
C ARG A 330 16.32 -19.84 9.47
N PRO A 331 16.83 -20.17 8.28
CA PRO A 331 16.46 -21.40 7.60
C PRO A 331 16.54 -22.60 8.51
N VAL A 332 15.43 -23.29 8.67
CA VAL A 332 15.22 -24.34 9.69
C VAL A 332 15.93 -25.62 9.28
N VAL A 333 16.15 -25.81 7.99
CA VAL A 333 16.85 -26.99 7.44
C VAL A 333 18.23 -27.19 8.07
N GLU A 334 18.96 -26.14 8.44
CA GLU A 334 20.26 -26.21 9.10
C GLU A 334 20.18 -26.86 10.49
N HIS A 335 19.03 -26.75 11.15
CA HIS A 335 18.75 -27.41 12.43
C HIS A 335 18.23 -28.83 12.19
N ALA A 336 17.40 -29.03 11.17
CA ALA A 336 16.83 -30.34 10.84
C ALA A 336 17.92 -31.39 10.63
N VAL A 337 18.97 -31.09 9.86
CA VAL A 337 20.04 -32.05 9.55
C VAL A 337 20.87 -32.51 10.78
N ARG A 338 20.73 -31.85 11.92
CA ARG A 338 21.41 -32.19 13.18
C ARG A 338 20.58 -33.10 14.07
N LEU A 339 19.31 -33.30 13.74
CA LEU A 339 18.42 -34.16 14.51
C LEU A 339 18.51 -35.62 14.04
N ALA A 340 18.24 -36.54 14.97
CA ALA A 340 18.13 -37.96 14.63
C ALA A 340 16.93 -38.25 13.71
N ARG A 341 15.89 -37.42 13.78
CA ARG A 341 14.66 -37.52 12.99
C ARG A 341 14.33 -36.15 12.39
N PRO A 342 15.05 -35.74 11.32
CA PRO A 342 14.87 -34.43 10.70
C PRO A 342 13.46 -34.21 10.10
N GLU A 343 12.77 -35.30 9.75
CA GLU A 343 11.42 -35.28 9.19
C GLU A 343 10.35 -34.78 10.17
N ARG A 344 10.68 -34.73 11.46
CA ARG A 344 9.76 -34.25 12.51
C ARG A 344 9.91 -32.76 12.81
N LEU A 345 10.91 -32.08 12.24
CA LEU A 345 11.15 -30.67 12.52
C LEU A 345 10.24 -29.77 11.68
N VAL A 346 9.59 -28.82 12.38
CA VAL A 346 8.82 -27.71 11.79
C VAL A 346 9.37 -26.40 12.35
N GLY A 347 9.67 -25.43 11.48
CA GLY A 347 10.04 -24.08 11.89
C GLY A 347 8.83 -23.31 12.38
N VAL A 348 9.02 -22.45 13.35
CA VAL A 348 7.95 -21.67 13.97
C VAL A 348 8.38 -20.22 14.07
N HIS A 349 7.59 -19.32 13.48
CA HIS A 349 7.70 -17.89 13.70
C HIS A 349 6.41 -17.36 14.35
N LEU A 350 6.54 -16.79 15.55
CA LEU A 350 5.40 -16.31 16.34
C LEU A 350 5.14 -14.83 16.05
N ALA A 351 3.98 -14.55 15.45
CA ALA A 351 3.45 -13.20 15.21
C ALA A 351 1.97 -13.16 15.67
N GLU A 352 1.76 -13.35 16.96
CA GLU A 352 0.42 -13.57 17.54
C GLU A 352 -0.61 -12.53 17.11
N PRO A 353 -1.83 -12.96 16.74
CA PRO A 353 -2.41 -14.30 16.88
C PRO A 353 -2.03 -15.30 15.76
N VAL A 354 -1.16 -14.94 14.84
CA VAL A 354 -0.66 -15.81 13.77
C VAL A 354 0.59 -16.55 14.23
N VAL A 355 0.75 -17.77 13.73
CA VAL A 355 1.99 -18.53 13.79
C VAL A 355 2.31 -19.07 12.39
N GLU A 356 3.49 -18.75 11.87
CA GLU A 356 3.97 -19.28 10.62
C GLU A 356 4.70 -20.59 10.87
N LEU A 357 4.33 -21.63 10.13
CA LEU A 357 4.83 -23.00 10.26
C LEU A 357 5.61 -23.37 9.00
N ALA A 358 6.93 -23.35 9.09
CA ALA A 358 7.81 -23.61 7.96
C ALA A 358 8.17 -25.09 7.84
N SER A 359 7.83 -25.66 6.70
CA SER A 359 8.26 -27.01 6.33
C SER A 359 9.56 -26.96 5.53
N THR A 360 10.58 -27.69 5.98
CA THR A 360 11.81 -27.91 5.22
C THR A 360 11.58 -28.98 4.13
N VAL A 361 12.57 -29.20 3.28
CA VAL A 361 12.54 -30.31 2.31
C VAL A 361 12.55 -31.70 2.94
N LEU A 362 12.82 -31.79 4.25
CA LEU A 362 12.87 -33.03 5.02
C LEU A 362 11.59 -33.25 5.83
N THR A 363 10.84 -32.19 6.13
CA THR A 363 9.63 -32.24 7.00
C THR A 363 8.56 -33.15 6.42
N SER A 364 8.07 -34.11 7.21
CA SER A 364 6.98 -34.99 6.81
C SER A 364 5.62 -34.28 6.86
N ALA A 365 4.67 -34.81 6.08
CA ALA A 365 3.30 -34.28 6.08
C ALA A 365 2.64 -34.44 7.47
N GLU A 366 2.92 -35.53 8.16
CA GLU A 366 2.42 -35.82 9.51
C GLU A 366 2.93 -34.79 10.52
N ALA A 367 4.23 -34.45 10.48
CA ALA A 367 4.80 -33.44 11.37
C ALA A 367 4.23 -32.03 11.09
N ALA A 368 4.01 -31.68 9.82
CA ALA A 368 3.38 -30.42 9.45
C ALA A 368 1.93 -30.33 9.94
N LEU A 369 1.16 -31.41 9.81
CA LEU A 369 -0.20 -31.50 10.36
C LEU A 369 -0.21 -31.43 11.89
N ALA A 370 0.69 -32.16 12.54
CA ALA A 370 0.84 -32.12 14.00
C ALA A 370 1.13 -30.71 14.49
N ALA A 371 2.07 -30.01 13.89
CA ALA A 371 2.39 -28.62 14.24
C ALA A 371 1.16 -27.70 14.09
N ARG A 372 0.44 -27.81 12.96
CA ARG A 372 -0.78 -27.04 12.72
C ARG A 372 -1.84 -27.25 13.81
N ASP A 373 -2.08 -28.50 14.15
CA ASP A 373 -3.12 -28.85 15.12
C ASP A 373 -2.75 -28.40 16.53
N LEU A 374 -1.47 -28.55 16.93
CA LEU A 374 -0.96 -28.02 18.20
C LEU A 374 -1.19 -26.52 18.32
N MET A 375 -0.83 -25.75 17.28
CA MET A 375 -1.00 -24.30 17.28
C MET A 375 -2.48 -23.90 17.32
N THR A 376 -3.33 -24.62 16.59
CA THR A 376 -4.77 -24.35 16.56
C THR A 376 -5.41 -24.58 17.95
N VAL A 377 -5.02 -25.64 18.66
CA VAL A 377 -5.56 -25.95 19.99
C VAL A 377 -5.20 -24.85 21.00
N ILE A 378 -4.02 -24.25 20.91
CA ILE A 378 -3.63 -23.15 21.80
C ILE A 378 -4.13 -21.78 21.33
N GLY A 379 -5.04 -21.75 20.35
CA GLY A 379 -5.74 -20.54 19.91
C GLY A 379 -4.96 -19.65 18.92
N LEU A 380 -3.90 -20.18 18.32
CA LEU A 380 -3.16 -19.48 17.26
C LEU A 380 -3.73 -19.81 15.87
N THR A 381 -3.55 -18.90 14.94
CA THR A 381 -3.89 -19.08 13.51
C THR A 381 -2.65 -19.55 12.76
N PRO A 382 -2.55 -20.86 12.41
CA PRO A 382 -1.39 -21.37 11.69
C PRO A 382 -1.39 -20.96 10.21
N VAL A 383 -0.25 -20.53 9.74
CA VAL A 383 0.05 -20.24 8.32
C VAL A 383 1.16 -21.18 7.88
N ALA A 384 0.85 -22.10 7.00
CA ALA A 384 1.84 -23.01 6.44
C ALA A 384 2.71 -22.28 5.39
N CYS A 385 4.01 -22.46 5.47
CA CYS A 385 4.95 -21.88 4.49
C CYS A 385 6.15 -22.80 4.24
N LYS A 386 6.91 -22.51 3.19
CA LYS A 386 8.21 -23.12 2.97
C LYS A 386 9.26 -22.52 3.90
N ASP A 387 10.29 -23.29 4.20
CA ASP A 387 11.47 -22.83 4.92
C ASP A 387 12.26 -21.85 4.05
N ARG A 388 12.09 -20.56 4.32
CA ARG A 388 12.75 -19.43 3.67
C ARG A 388 13.11 -18.37 4.70
N ALA A 389 14.13 -17.56 4.39
CA ALA A 389 14.48 -16.42 5.23
C ALA A 389 13.28 -15.47 5.40
N GLY A 390 12.98 -15.12 6.64
CA GLY A 390 11.87 -14.22 6.99
C GLY A 390 10.48 -14.84 6.89
N PHE A 391 10.36 -16.14 6.60
CA PHE A 391 9.09 -16.85 6.41
C PHE A 391 8.17 -16.11 5.40
N VAL A 392 7.00 -15.67 5.82
CA VAL A 392 6.09 -14.84 5.00
C VAL A 392 6.10 -13.39 5.48
N LEU A 393 5.89 -13.20 6.79
CA LEU A 393 5.65 -11.87 7.36
C LEU A 393 6.89 -10.97 7.30
N ASP A 394 8.00 -11.43 7.85
CA ASP A 394 9.25 -10.66 7.86
C ASP A 394 9.80 -10.48 6.44
N ALA A 395 9.61 -11.50 5.56
CA ALA A 395 9.98 -11.40 4.14
C ALA A 395 9.22 -10.29 3.39
N LEU A 396 7.99 -9.96 3.82
CA LEU A 396 7.21 -8.86 3.25
C LEU A 396 7.48 -7.53 3.94
N ILE A 397 7.48 -7.52 5.27
CA ILE A 397 7.52 -6.28 6.05
C ILE A 397 8.93 -5.66 6.07
N PHE A 398 10.00 -6.44 6.22
CA PHE A 398 11.34 -5.87 6.32
C PHE A 398 11.80 -5.15 5.05
N PRO A 399 11.60 -5.68 3.82
CA PRO A 399 11.92 -4.92 2.61
C PRO A 399 11.07 -3.66 2.44
N TYR A 400 9.78 -3.69 2.84
CA TYR A 400 8.93 -2.50 2.85
C TYR A 400 9.47 -1.41 3.79
N LEU A 401 9.87 -1.78 5.01
CA LEU A 401 10.49 -0.84 5.97
C LEU A 401 11.84 -0.31 5.45
N ASN A 402 12.63 -1.16 4.80
CA ASN A 402 13.89 -0.79 4.18
C ASN A 402 13.73 0.23 3.05
N ASP A 403 12.67 0.08 2.24
CA ASP A 403 12.34 1.05 1.18
C ASP A 403 11.96 2.43 1.77
N ALA A 404 11.26 2.45 2.90
CA ALA A 404 10.98 3.70 3.62
C ALA A 404 12.26 4.37 4.14
N VAL A 405 13.21 3.58 4.69
CA VAL A 405 14.53 4.11 5.10
C VAL A 405 15.29 4.70 3.91
N ARG A 406 15.33 4.01 2.77
CA ARG A 406 15.98 4.52 1.55
C ARG A 406 15.31 5.79 1.03
N MET A 407 13.99 5.89 1.13
CA MET A 407 13.25 7.10 0.76
C MET A 407 13.66 8.28 1.64
N TYR A 408 13.75 8.10 2.95
CA TYR A 408 14.23 9.12 3.88
C TYR A 408 15.71 9.47 3.66
N GLU A 409 16.59 8.47 3.55
CA GLU A 409 18.03 8.64 3.34
C GLU A 409 18.33 9.44 2.06
N SER A 410 17.51 9.27 1.02
CA SER A 410 17.64 10.04 -0.22
C SER A 410 17.17 11.51 -0.11
N GLY A 411 16.66 11.93 1.06
CA GLY A 411 16.09 13.27 1.27
C GLY A 411 14.78 13.52 0.51
N TYR A 412 14.08 12.46 0.08
CA TYR A 412 12.86 12.60 -0.71
C TYR A 412 11.65 13.02 0.14
N ALA A 413 11.50 12.47 1.33
CA ALA A 413 10.47 12.85 2.29
C ALA A 413 11.00 12.73 3.73
N SER A 414 10.41 13.48 4.66
CA SER A 414 10.72 13.37 6.08
C SER A 414 10.13 12.08 6.69
N ILE A 415 10.66 11.65 7.83
CA ILE A 415 10.12 10.53 8.61
C ILE A 415 8.62 10.74 8.90
N ASP A 416 8.26 11.94 9.38
CA ASP A 416 6.89 12.27 9.74
C ASP A 416 5.95 12.27 8.53
N ASP A 417 6.43 12.71 7.36
CA ASP A 417 5.63 12.69 6.13
C ASP A 417 5.44 11.25 5.61
N ILE A 418 6.48 10.42 5.66
CA ILE A 418 6.40 9.01 5.26
C ILE A 418 5.43 8.25 6.18
N ASP A 419 5.56 8.39 7.49
CA ASP A 419 4.65 7.75 8.46
C ASP A 419 3.22 8.25 8.30
N THR A 420 3.03 9.56 8.12
CA THR A 420 1.72 10.17 7.85
C THR A 420 1.11 9.65 6.55
N ALA A 421 1.91 9.55 5.48
CA ALA A 421 1.46 9.06 4.18
C ALA A 421 0.89 7.64 4.28
N MET A 422 1.60 6.73 4.93
CA MET A 422 1.15 5.34 5.04
C MET A 422 -0.02 5.18 6.00
N ARG A 423 -0.06 5.92 7.11
CA ARG A 423 -1.21 5.91 8.03
C ARG A 423 -2.48 6.46 7.37
N LEU A 424 -2.39 7.60 6.71
CA LEU A 424 -3.57 8.28 6.16
C LEU A 424 -3.94 7.80 4.75
N GLY A 425 -2.96 7.36 3.96
CA GLY A 425 -3.17 6.86 2.59
C GLY A 425 -3.58 5.39 2.53
N CYS A 426 -3.02 4.54 3.40
CA CYS A 426 -3.32 3.11 3.44
C CYS A 426 -4.18 2.69 4.64
N GLY A 427 -4.43 3.60 5.60
CA GLY A 427 -5.14 3.26 6.84
C GLY A 427 -4.31 2.39 7.78
N TYR A 428 -2.99 2.40 7.67
CA TYR A 428 -2.13 1.61 8.53
C TYR A 428 -2.17 2.14 9.97
N PRO A 429 -2.13 1.29 10.99
CA PRO A 429 -2.18 1.71 12.40
C PRO A 429 -0.91 2.50 12.78
N HIS A 430 0.22 2.12 12.22
CA HIS A 430 1.53 2.72 12.44
C HIS A 430 2.20 3.06 11.12
N GLY A 431 3.04 4.10 11.13
CA GLY A 431 3.92 4.40 10.01
C GLY A 431 5.09 3.41 9.92
N PRO A 432 5.82 3.40 8.78
CA PRO A 432 6.98 2.52 8.62
C PRO A 432 8.07 2.72 9.67
N PHE A 433 8.38 3.95 10.06
CA PHE A 433 9.40 4.22 11.06
C PHE A 433 8.94 3.88 12.48
N GLU A 434 7.67 4.17 12.82
CA GLU A 434 7.07 3.70 14.07
C GLU A 434 7.14 2.17 14.19
N THR A 435 6.82 1.46 13.10
CA THR A 435 6.89 0.00 13.04
C THR A 435 8.32 -0.51 13.15
N LEU A 436 9.26 0.09 12.44
CA LEU A 436 10.66 -0.30 12.44
C LEU A 436 11.32 -0.11 13.81
N GLU A 437 11.04 0.99 14.49
CA GLU A 437 11.51 1.25 15.86
C GLU A 437 10.90 0.25 16.86
N SER A 438 9.61 -0.09 16.71
CA SER A 438 8.92 -1.08 17.55
C SER A 438 9.49 -2.49 17.38
N LEU A 439 9.80 -2.91 16.15
CA LEU A 439 10.40 -4.21 15.86
C LEU A 439 11.89 -4.28 16.29
N GLY A 440 12.55 -3.12 16.33
CA GLY A 440 13.96 -2.97 16.63
C GLY A 440 14.82 -2.97 15.36
N LEU A 441 15.64 -1.90 15.20
CA LEU A 441 16.47 -1.67 14.02
C LEU A 441 17.41 -2.84 13.72
N ALA A 442 18.02 -3.41 14.76
CA ALA A 442 18.95 -4.54 14.63
C ALA A 442 18.26 -5.80 14.11
N ARG A 443 17.06 -6.13 14.59
CA ARG A 443 16.28 -7.27 14.12
C ARG A 443 15.95 -7.12 12.63
N VAL A 444 15.45 -5.96 12.22
CA VAL A 444 15.09 -5.70 10.82
C VAL A 444 16.31 -5.74 9.91
N ARG A 445 17.46 -5.12 10.32
CA ARG A 445 18.72 -5.20 9.58
C ARG A 445 19.19 -6.65 9.39
N ASP A 446 19.16 -7.43 10.46
CA ASP A 446 19.69 -8.82 10.42
C ASP A 446 18.78 -9.73 9.59
N GLY A 447 17.45 -9.54 9.65
CA GLY A 447 16.49 -10.21 8.77
C GLY A 447 16.69 -9.83 7.29
N LEU A 448 16.93 -8.55 6.99
CA LEU A 448 17.27 -8.10 5.63
C LEU A 448 18.57 -8.75 5.12
N ARG A 449 19.58 -8.87 5.99
CA ARG A 449 20.84 -9.57 5.65
C ARG A 449 20.59 -11.05 5.34
N ALA A 450 19.70 -11.71 6.07
CA ALA A 450 19.31 -13.10 5.81
C ALA A 450 18.59 -13.22 4.46
N LEU A 451 17.64 -12.36 4.17
CA LEU A 451 16.94 -12.28 2.88
C LEU A 451 17.95 -12.04 1.73
N TYR A 452 18.87 -11.08 1.89
CA TYR A 452 19.89 -10.81 0.89
C TYR A 452 20.84 -12.01 0.69
N ALA A 453 21.20 -12.71 1.77
CA ALA A 453 22.07 -13.89 1.68
C ALA A 453 21.42 -15.03 0.90
N GLU A 454 20.10 -15.21 1.02
CA GLU A 454 19.33 -16.25 0.31
C GLU A 454 19.06 -15.87 -1.15
N TYR A 455 18.46 -14.69 -1.38
CA TYR A 455 17.96 -14.31 -2.70
C TYR A 455 18.98 -13.58 -3.58
N ARG A 456 20.02 -12.99 -2.99
CA ARG A 456 21.05 -12.18 -3.67
C ARG A 456 20.50 -10.98 -4.44
N GLU A 457 19.32 -10.53 -4.08
CA GLU A 457 18.71 -9.34 -4.67
C GLU A 457 19.15 -8.06 -3.93
N PRO A 458 19.68 -7.04 -4.64
CA PRO A 458 20.12 -5.77 -4.02
C PRO A 458 19.02 -5.05 -3.23
N ALA A 459 17.77 -5.30 -3.58
CA ALA A 459 16.61 -4.73 -2.88
C ALA A 459 16.53 -5.16 -1.40
N PHE A 460 17.01 -6.37 -1.09
CA PHE A 460 17.01 -6.90 0.28
C PHE A 460 18.24 -6.49 1.09
N ALA A 461 19.29 -5.92 0.46
CA ALA A 461 20.39 -5.37 1.23
C ALA A 461 19.90 -4.26 2.16
N PRO A 462 20.29 -4.22 3.44
CA PRO A 462 19.94 -3.14 4.34
C PRO A 462 20.30 -1.78 3.75
N ALA A 463 19.44 -0.78 3.94
CA ALA A 463 19.76 0.61 3.61
C ALA A 463 21.04 1.03 4.37
N PRO A 464 21.97 1.77 3.74
CA PRO A 464 23.21 2.20 4.39
C PRO A 464 22.97 2.90 5.72
N LEU A 465 21.98 3.77 5.79
CA LEU A 465 21.61 4.48 7.02
C LEU A 465 21.16 3.52 8.13
N LEU A 466 20.35 2.51 7.82
CA LEU A 466 19.92 1.51 8.80
C LEU A 466 21.11 0.74 9.37
N ASP A 467 22.02 0.35 8.50
CA ASP A 467 23.23 -0.38 8.90
C ASP A 467 24.16 0.48 9.78
N GLN A 468 24.31 1.77 9.45
CA GLN A 468 25.08 2.73 10.24
C GLN A 468 24.45 2.97 11.63
N LEU A 469 23.13 3.17 11.71
CA LEU A 469 22.45 3.40 12.99
C LEU A 469 22.65 2.21 13.93
N VAL A 470 22.43 1.00 13.44
CA VAL A 470 22.62 -0.22 14.26
C VAL A 470 24.09 -0.41 14.63
N THR A 471 25.03 -0.14 13.74
CA THR A 471 26.47 -0.22 14.03
C THR A 471 26.89 0.81 15.09
N ALA A 472 26.26 1.98 15.11
CA ALA A 472 26.43 3.02 16.14
C ALA A 472 25.71 2.72 17.46
N GLY A 473 25.00 1.59 17.58
CA GLY A 473 24.24 1.21 18.77
C GLY A 473 22.96 2.01 18.99
N LEU A 474 22.46 2.68 17.94
CA LEU A 474 21.22 3.45 18.03
C LEU A 474 20.01 2.52 17.84
N THR A 475 18.95 2.80 18.59
CA THR A 475 17.68 2.04 18.57
C THR A 475 16.52 2.80 17.91
N THR A 476 16.73 4.08 17.60
CA THR A 476 15.75 4.97 16.98
C THR A 476 16.43 5.84 15.92
N PHE A 477 15.62 6.36 14.99
CA PHE A 477 16.09 7.35 14.03
C PHE A 477 16.27 8.72 14.69
N PRO A 478 17.36 9.46 14.40
CA PRO A 478 17.48 10.83 14.82
C PRO A 478 16.39 11.67 14.16
N ARG A 479 15.57 12.32 14.99
CA ARG A 479 14.56 13.28 14.52
C ARG A 479 15.13 14.69 14.68
N PRO A 480 14.95 15.60 13.69
CA PRO A 480 15.46 16.97 13.76
C PRO A 480 14.81 17.79 14.86
#